data_9ff0ee0d2c16fffd67d7800d289b16a1
#
_entry.id   9ff0ee0d2c16fffd67d7800d289b16a1
#
_cell.length_a   1.000
_cell.length_b   1.000
_cell.length_c   1.000
_cell.angle_alpha   90.00
_cell.angle_beta   90.00
_cell.angle_gamma   90.00
#
_symmetry.space_group_name_H-M   'P 1'
#
loop_
_entity.id
_entity.type
_entity.pdbx_description
1 polymer ?
#
loop_
_entity_poly.entity_id
_entity_poly.type
_entity_poly.pdbx_seq_one_letter_code
_entity_poly.pdbx_strand_id
1 'polypeptide(L)'
;MALTFHRSWNDPDLDLYRDTVVRFIEEHMLPGDEAARQRGHVGHELWRQAGQTGLLCTDIPEQWGGAGGDFRHEAVLYEEMARRSLTGMNASVHTIVAHYLLNHGTDAQRQRYLPRLVSGECVGAIAMTEPGTGSDLQGIR
;
A
#
# COMPACT_ATOMS: atom_id res chain seq x y z
N MET A 1 21.12 23.33 -2.97
CA MET A 1 21.00 22.75 -4.31
C MET A 1 20.29 21.42 -4.15
N ALA A 2 19.01 21.31 -4.53
CA ALA A 2 18.27 20.05 -4.43
C ALA A 2 18.82 19.10 -5.50
N LEU A 3 19.26 17.92 -5.09
CA LEU A 3 19.63 16.86 -6.03
C LEU A 3 18.35 16.38 -6.72
N THR A 4 18.22 16.71 -8.01
CA THR A 4 17.13 16.19 -8.84
C THR A 4 17.53 14.79 -9.28
N PHE A 5 16.97 13.77 -8.62
CA PHE A 5 17.14 12.39 -9.05
C PHE A 5 16.28 12.12 -10.29
N HIS A 6 16.93 11.90 -11.43
CA HIS A 6 16.25 11.41 -12.62
C HIS A 6 16.10 9.89 -12.51
N ARG A 7 14.86 9.40 -12.40
CA ARG A 7 14.57 7.97 -12.39
C ARG A 7 14.38 7.47 -13.81
N SER A 8 15.18 6.50 -14.22
CA SER A 8 15.11 5.91 -15.57
C SER A 8 13.79 5.19 -15.86
N TRP A 9 13.00 4.85 -14.82
CA TRP A 9 11.73 4.16 -14.92
C TRP A 9 10.50 5.09 -14.85
N ASN A 10 10.71 6.39 -14.69
CA ASN A 10 9.63 7.38 -14.62
C ASN A 10 9.15 7.74 -16.04
N ASP A 11 7.84 7.94 -16.17
CA ASP A 11 7.18 8.41 -17.38
C ASP A 11 6.10 9.46 -17.02
N PRO A 12 5.49 10.14 -18.00
CA PRO A 12 4.50 11.20 -17.73
C PRO A 12 3.29 10.72 -16.93
N ASP A 13 2.85 9.47 -17.10
CA ASP A 13 1.69 8.94 -16.37
C ASP A 13 2.03 8.72 -14.89
N LEU A 14 3.25 8.28 -14.60
CA LEU A 14 3.76 8.20 -13.23
C LEU A 14 3.98 9.56 -12.59
N ASP A 15 4.28 10.60 -13.35
CA ASP A 15 4.36 11.97 -12.84
C ASP A 15 2.96 12.45 -12.39
N LEU A 16 1.92 12.22 -13.18
CA LEU A 16 0.52 12.53 -12.81
C LEU A 16 0.07 11.72 -11.58
N TYR A 17 0.44 10.44 -11.53
CA TYR A 17 0.16 9.61 -10.37
C TYR A 17 0.88 10.14 -9.11
N ARG A 18 2.14 10.55 -9.24
CA ARG A 18 2.91 11.18 -8.16
C ARG A 18 2.23 12.44 -7.63
N ASP A 19 1.74 13.30 -8.49
CA ASP A 19 1.01 14.50 -8.09
C ASP A 19 -0.25 14.15 -7.29
N THR A 20 -0.93 13.07 -7.67
CA THR A 20 -2.08 12.55 -6.92
C THR A 20 -1.67 12.02 -5.55
N VAL A 21 -0.59 11.24 -5.47
CA VAL A 21 -0.02 10.74 -4.20
C VAL A 21 0.37 11.89 -3.28
N VAL A 22 1.10 12.88 -3.80
CA VAL A 22 1.55 14.04 -3.02
C VAL A 22 0.36 14.80 -2.44
N ARG A 23 -0.66 15.09 -3.26
CA ARG A 23 -1.88 15.76 -2.82
C ARG A 23 -2.60 14.98 -1.73
N PHE A 24 -2.78 13.67 -1.92
CA PHE A 24 -3.38 12.80 -0.91
C PHE A 24 -2.63 12.84 0.42
N ILE A 25 -1.31 12.79 0.37
CA ILE A 25 -0.47 12.86 1.57
C ILE A 25 -0.66 14.21 2.28
N GLU A 26 -0.65 15.31 1.56
CA GLU A 26 -0.78 16.65 2.12
C GLU A 26 -2.18 16.91 2.71
N GLU A 27 -3.21 16.43 2.06
CA GLU A 27 -4.60 16.67 2.47
C GLU A 27 -5.09 15.70 3.55
N HIS A 28 -4.65 14.43 3.54
CA HIS A 28 -5.23 13.39 4.36
C HIS A 28 -4.27 12.73 5.36
N MET A 29 -2.97 12.63 5.03
CA MET A 29 -2.03 11.93 5.92
C MET A 29 -1.33 12.87 6.89
N LEU A 30 -0.72 13.95 6.40
CA LEU A 30 0.05 14.88 7.23
C LEU A 30 -0.77 15.52 8.37
N PRO A 31 -2.02 15.99 8.15
CA PRO A 31 -2.78 16.62 9.22
C PRO A 31 -3.09 15.68 10.40
N GLY A 32 -3.15 14.38 10.16
CA GLY A 32 -3.46 13.36 11.17
C GLY A 32 -2.25 12.58 11.70
N ASP A 33 -1.04 12.82 11.19
CA ASP A 33 0.12 11.96 11.45
C ASP A 33 0.54 11.95 12.94
N GLU A 34 0.63 13.09 13.59
CA GLU A 34 0.98 13.16 15.01
C GLU A 34 -0.01 12.40 15.89
N ALA A 35 -1.31 12.57 15.63
CA ALA A 35 -2.35 11.85 16.36
C ALA A 35 -2.32 10.34 16.07
N ALA A 36 -1.99 9.94 14.85
CA ALA A 36 -1.80 8.54 14.47
C ALA A 36 -0.59 7.91 15.18
N ARG A 37 0.52 8.64 15.29
CA ARG A 37 1.71 8.20 16.03
C ARG A 37 1.41 7.98 17.50
N GLN A 38 0.67 8.90 18.13
CA GLN A 38 0.28 8.77 19.55
C GLN A 38 -0.65 7.59 19.79
N ARG A 39 -1.58 7.28 18.85
CA ARG A 39 -2.46 6.12 18.92
C ARG A 39 -1.79 4.80 18.54
N GLY A 40 -0.67 4.85 17.83
CA GLY A 40 0.03 3.69 17.28
C GLY A 40 -0.58 3.12 15.98
N HIS A 41 -1.56 3.79 15.40
CA HIS A 41 -2.16 3.38 14.12
C HIS A 41 -2.87 4.54 13.41
N VAL A 42 -2.99 4.44 12.09
CA VAL A 42 -3.88 5.30 11.29
C VAL A 42 -5.34 4.80 11.42
N GLY A 43 -6.30 5.70 11.27
CA GLY A 43 -7.72 5.34 11.28
C GLY A 43 -8.11 4.58 10.01
N HIS A 44 -9.14 3.73 10.10
CA HIS A 44 -9.65 2.95 8.96
C HIS A 44 -10.18 3.85 7.83
N GLU A 45 -10.62 5.04 8.17
CA GLU A 45 -11.07 6.03 7.18
C GLU A 45 -9.97 6.44 6.21
N LEU A 46 -8.72 6.60 6.69
CA LEU A 46 -7.59 6.90 5.81
C LEU A 46 -7.35 5.79 4.77
N TRP A 47 -7.51 4.52 5.16
CA TRP A 47 -7.42 3.40 4.23
C TRP A 47 -8.49 3.47 3.13
N ARG A 48 -9.74 3.78 3.49
CA ARG A 48 -10.84 3.94 2.52
C ARG A 48 -10.58 5.09 1.56
N GLN A 49 -10.14 6.22 2.07
CA GLN A 49 -9.78 7.38 1.25
C GLN A 49 -8.64 7.06 0.29
N ALA A 50 -7.61 6.34 0.75
CA ALA A 50 -6.52 5.88 -0.11
C ALA A 50 -7.02 4.93 -1.21
N GLY A 51 -7.90 3.99 -0.87
CA GLY A 51 -8.53 3.09 -1.84
C GLY A 51 -9.39 3.84 -2.86
N GLN A 52 -10.22 4.79 -2.43
CA GLN A 52 -11.05 5.63 -3.31
C GLN A 52 -10.20 6.50 -4.25
N THR A 53 -9.01 6.90 -3.80
CA THR A 53 -8.07 7.67 -4.63
C THR A 53 -7.23 6.76 -5.55
N GLY A 54 -7.36 5.43 -5.46
CA GLY A 54 -6.62 4.47 -6.27
C GLY A 54 -5.16 4.30 -5.86
N LEU A 55 -4.85 4.48 -4.58
CA LEU A 55 -3.48 4.39 -4.06
C LEU A 55 -3.14 3.03 -3.44
N LEU A 56 -4.12 2.13 -3.32
CA LEU A 56 -3.92 0.81 -2.73
C LEU A 56 -3.92 -0.28 -3.79
N CYS A 57 -2.94 -1.19 -3.72
CA CYS A 57 -2.89 -2.37 -4.57
C CYS A 57 -3.05 -2.03 -6.06
N THR A 58 -2.33 -1.01 -6.51
CA THR A 58 -2.46 -0.42 -7.86
C THR A 58 -2.13 -1.40 -8.99
N ASP A 59 -1.31 -2.41 -8.73
CA ASP A 59 -0.88 -3.44 -9.67
C ASP A 59 -1.78 -4.69 -9.66
N ILE A 60 -2.83 -4.70 -8.83
CA ILE A 60 -3.84 -5.76 -8.90
C ILE A 60 -4.66 -5.60 -10.18
N PRO A 61 -4.92 -6.70 -10.94
CA PRO A 61 -5.69 -6.65 -12.17
C PRO A 61 -7.10 -6.06 -12.00
N GLU A 62 -7.59 -5.35 -13.03
CA GLU A 62 -8.91 -4.70 -13.03
C GLU A 62 -10.06 -5.66 -12.72
N GLN A 63 -9.97 -6.92 -13.18
CA GLN A 63 -10.99 -7.94 -12.88
C GLN A 63 -11.18 -8.21 -11.38
N TRP A 64 -10.21 -7.83 -10.55
CA TRP A 64 -10.26 -7.95 -9.10
C TRP A 64 -10.37 -6.58 -8.40
N GLY A 65 -10.71 -5.55 -9.17
CA GLY A 65 -10.94 -4.20 -8.67
C GLY A 65 -9.71 -3.30 -8.61
N GLY A 66 -8.53 -3.78 -9.01
CA GLY A 66 -7.31 -2.97 -9.08
C GLY A 66 -7.29 -2.04 -10.28
N ALA A 67 -6.26 -1.20 -10.37
CA ALA A 67 -6.07 -0.27 -11.48
C ALA A 67 -5.29 -0.88 -12.67
N GLY A 68 -4.80 -2.12 -12.53
CA GLY A 68 -3.99 -2.77 -13.57
C GLY A 68 -2.65 -2.09 -13.84
N GLY A 69 -2.16 -1.31 -12.87
CA GLY A 69 -0.85 -0.68 -12.92
C GLY A 69 0.29 -1.68 -12.72
N ASP A 70 1.41 -1.19 -12.27
CA ASP A 70 2.57 -2.02 -11.94
C ASP A 70 3.28 -1.52 -10.67
N PHE A 71 4.34 -2.21 -10.27
CA PHE A 71 5.10 -1.91 -9.06
C PHE A 71 5.67 -0.48 -9.03
N ARG A 72 5.83 0.20 -10.17
CA ARG A 72 6.31 1.60 -10.21
C ARG A 72 5.35 2.55 -9.48
N HIS A 73 4.03 2.29 -9.55
CA HIS A 73 3.01 3.05 -8.82
C HIS A 73 3.17 2.86 -7.31
N GLU A 74 3.34 1.62 -6.86
CA GLU A 74 3.61 1.32 -5.45
C GLU A 74 4.91 2.01 -4.97
N ALA A 75 5.97 1.95 -5.79
CA ALA A 75 7.24 2.58 -5.48
C ALA A 75 7.10 4.12 -5.32
N VAL A 76 6.28 4.77 -6.15
CA VAL A 76 5.97 6.20 -6.02
C VAL A 76 5.32 6.50 -4.68
N LEU A 77 4.29 5.74 -4.29
CA LEU A 77 3.62 5.91 -3.01
C LEU A 77 4.60 5.77 -1.83
N TYR A 78 5.38 4.69 -1.82
CA TYR A 78 6.33 4.43 -0.73
C TYR A 78 7.42 5.51 -0.65
N GLU A 79 7.92 5.97 -1.79
CA GLU A 79 8.92 7.02 -1.86
C GLU A 79 8.39 8.35 -1.29
N GLU A 80 7.19 8.77 -1.68
CA GLU A 80 6.61 10.02 -1.21
C GLU A 80 6.24 9.97 0.28
N MET A 81 5.79 8.82 0.79
CA MET A 81 5.60 8.59 2.22
C MET A 81 6.94 8.64 2.98
N ALA A 82 7.97 7.97 2.46
CA ALA A 82 9.30 7.94 3.08
C ALA A 82 9.95 9.32 3.14
N ARG A 83 9.82 10.14 2.09
CA ARG A 83 10.31 11.52 2.04
C ARG A 83 9.75 12.39 3.16
N ARG A 84 8.56 12.07 3.66
CA ARG A 84 7.84 12.78 4.72
C ARG A 84 7.87 12.04 6.06
N SER A 85 8.64 10.96 6.16
CA SER A 85 8.74 10.11 7.36
C SER A 85 7.38 9.57 7.84
N LEU A 86 6.45 9.33 6.93
CA LEU A 86 5.14 8.77 7.23
C LEU A 86 5.24 7.24 7.32
N THR A 87 5.05 6.69 8.52
CA THR A 87 5.19 5.26 8.81
C THR A 87 3.90 4.60 9.31
N GLY A 88 2.88 5.39 9.62
CA GLY A 88 1.64 4.91 10.24
C GLY A 88 0.77 4.04 9.33
N MET A 89 0.83 4.24 8.02
CA MET A 89 0.14 3.45 7.02
C MET A 89 1.13 2.47 6.38
N ASN A 90 1.11 1.21 6.80
CA ASN A 90 2.01 0.19 6.25
C ASN A 90 1.44 -0.39 4.94
N ALA A 91 1.37 0.42 3.89
CA ALA A 91 0.81 0.08 2.61
C ALA A 91 1.53 -1.10 1.94
N SER A 92 2.85 -1.25 2.16
CA SER A 92 3.63 -2.36 1.60
C SER A 92 3.18 -3.72 2.10
N VAL A 93 2.92 -3.88 3.40
CA VAL A 93 2.39 -5.13 3.95
C VAL A 93 1.00 -5.43 3.41
N HIS A 94 0.17 -4.40 3.26
CA HIS A 94 -1.16 -4.51 2.68
C HIS A 94 -1.12 -5.05 1.24
N THR A 95 -0.25 -4.49 0.40
CA THR A 95 -0.05 -4.96 -0.98
C THR A 95 0.52 -6.38 -1.02
N ILE A 96 1.46 -6.74 -0.14
CA ILE A 96 1.98 -8.12 -0.05
C ILE A 96 0.84 -9.11 0.20
N VAL A 97 -0.09 -8.80 1.11
CA VAL A 97 -1.26 -9.67 1.37
C VAL A 97 -2.13 -9.82 0.13
N ALA A 98 -2.38 -8.74 -0.62
CA ALA A 98 -3.11 -8.80 -1.87
C ALA A 98 -2.41 -9.71 -2.89
N HIS A 99 -1.09 -9.64 -3.00
CA HIS A 99 -0.32 -10.53 -3.89
C HIS A 99 -0.33 -12.00 -3.43
N TYR A 100 -0.31 -12.29 -2.15
CA TYR A 100 -0.51 -13.66 -1.66
C TYR A 100 -1.86 -14.21 -2.10
N LEU A 101 -2.93 -13.43 -1.95
CA LEU A 101 -4.26 -13.83 -2.39
C LEU A 101 -4.35 -13.96 -3.92
N LEU A 102 -3.76 -13.03 -4.67
CA LEU A 102 -3.74 -13.06 -6.12
C LEU A 102 -3.06 -14.32 -6.65
N ASN A 103 -1.91 -14.68 -6.09
CA ASN A 103 -1.07 -15.76 -6.62
C ASN A 103 -1.42 -17.13 -6.06
N HIS A 104 -1.91 -17.23 -4.83
CA HIS A 104 -2.11 -18.49 -4.13
C HIS A 104 -3.54 -18.72 -3.63
N GLY A 105 -4.40 -17.69 -3.69
CA GLY A 105 -5.79 -17.81 -3.28
C GLY A 105 -6.63 -18.61 -4.27
N THR A 106 -7.73 -19.20 -3.81
CA THR A 106 -8.80 -19.70 -4.69
C THR A 106 -9.55 -18.53 -5.34
N ASP A 107 -10.29 -18.80 -6.43
CA ASP A 107 -11.10 -17.75 -7.08
C ASP A 107 -12.14 -17.14 -6.11
N ALA A 108 -12.73 -17.96 -5.24
CA ALA A 108 -13.64 -17.49 -4.22
C ALA A 108 -12.96 -16.52 -3.21
N GLN A 109 -11.70 -16.79 -2.84
CA GLN A 109 -10.93 -15.91 -1.98
C GLN A 109 -10.53 -14.62 -2.71
N ARG A 110 -10.07 -14.71 -3.96
CA ARG A 110 -9.76 -13.52 -4.79
C ARG A 110 -10.99 -12.63 -4.91
N GLN A 111 -12.13 -13.17 -5.32
CA GLN A 111 -13.40 -12.45 -5.45
C GLN A 111 -13.85 -11.79 -4.15
N ARG A 112 -13.67 -12.47 -3.03
CA ARG A 112 -14.11 -11.97 -1.73
C ARG A 112 -13.22 -10.87 -1.17
N TYR A 113 -11.91 -10.98 -1.32
CA TYR A 113 -10.96 -10.16 -0.56
C TYR A 113 -10.24 -9.10 -1.41
N LEU A 114 -9.86 -9.38 -2.67
CA LEU A 114 -9.08 -8.42 -3.45
C LEU A 114 -9.81 -7.09 -3.65
N PRO A 115 -11.09 -7.04 -4.06
CA PRO A 115 -11.78 -5.76 -4.20
C PRO A 115 -11.87 -4.96 -2.89
N ARG A 116 -11.95 -5.65 -1.76
CA ARG A 116 -12.03 -5.01 -0.44
C ARG A 116 -10.68 -4.52 0.07
N LEU A 117 -9.59 -5.17 -0.33
CA LEU A 117 -8.23 -4.67 -0.10
C LEU A 117 -7.98 -3.43 -0.95
N VAL A 118 -8.30 -3.48 -2.24
CA VAL A 118 -8.14 -2.33 -3.16
C VAL A 118 -8.94 -1.12 -2.68
N SER A 119 -10.17 -1.31 -2.23
CA SER A 119 -11.02 -0.21 -1.72
C SER A 119 -10.65 0.29 -0.32
N GLY A 120 -9.72 -0.37 0.37
CA GLY A 120 -9.39 -0.07 1.76
C GLY A 120 -10.48 -0.45 2.77
N GLU A 121 -11.52 -1.19 2.35
CA GLU A 121 -12.54 -1.75 3.26
C GLU A 121 -11.94 -2.81 4.19
N CYS A 122 -11.00 -3.61 3.69
CA CYS A 122 -10.16 -4.51 4.47
C CYS A 122 -8.72 -4.01 4.49
N VAL A 123 -8.05 -4.18 5.61
CA VAL A 123 -6.62 -3.89 5.74
C VAL A 123 -5.88 -5.21 5.92
N GLY A 124 -4.90 -5.46 5.03
CA GLY A 124 -4.05 -6.65 5.10
C GLY A 124 -3.00 -6.54 6.20
N ALA A 125 -2.76 -7.66 6.89
CA ALA A 125 -1.70 -7.80 7.86
C ALA A 125 -1.09 -9.20 7.78
N ILE A 126 0.18 -9.33 8.17
CA ILE A 126 0.92 -10.60 8.17
C ILE A 126 1.45 -10.87 9.58
N ALA A 127 1.19 -12.07 10.08
CA ALA A 127 1.83 -12.61 11.29
C ALA A 127 2.69 -13.79 10.85
N MET A 128 4.01 -13.68 10.97
CA MET A 128 4.96 -14.68 10.47
C MET A 128 5.77 -15.34 11.59
N THR A 129 6.07 -14.60 12.66
CA THR A 129 6.91 -15.10 13.75
C THR A 129 6.09 -15.96 14.70
N GLU A 130 6.60 -17.15 15.01
CA GLU A 130 6.08 -18.07 16.02
C GLU A 130 7.09 -18.22 17.18
N PRO A 131 6.69 -18.73 18.37
CA PRO A 131 7.61 -18.91 19.49
C PRO A 131 8.86 -19.73 19.16
N GLY A 132 8.77 -20.68 18.23
CA GLY A 132 9.88 -21.53 17.79
C GLY A 132 10.56 -21.10 16.50
N THR A 133 10.07 -20.02 15.83
CA THR A 133 10.50 -19.69 14.47
C THR A 133 10.52 -18.17 14.26
N GLY A 134 11.69 -17.65 13.87
CA GLY A 134 11.87 -16.26 13.47
C GLY A 134 12.40 -16.17 12.04
N SER A 135 13.71 -16.00 11.89
CA SER A 135 14.37 -15.90 10.56
C SER A 135 14.31 -17.19 9.75
N ASP A 136 14.20 -18.33 10.40
CA ASP A 136 14.01 -19.63 9.74
C ASP A 136 12.52 -19.87 9.46
N LEU A 137 12.04 -19.37 8.31
CA LEU A 137 10.65 -19.54 7.90
C LEU A 137 10.28 -20.99 7.56
N GLN A 138 11.25 -21.86 7.29
CA GLN A 138 10.98 -23.29 7.03
C GLN A 138 10.58 -24.05 8.31
N GLY A 139 10.89 -23.49 9.47
CA GLY A 139 10.50 -24.03 10.78
C GLY A 139 9.06 -23.71 11.22
N ILE A 140 8.28 -22.94 10.45
CA ILE A 140 6.87 -22.62 10.73
C ILE A 140 6.04 -23.92 10.78
N ARG A 141 5.14 -24.03 11.77
CA ARG A 141 4.30 -25.22 12.00
C ARG A 141 2.82 -24.90 11.98
#